data_c93a559516045681ada70ed34993c778
#
_entry.id   c93a559516045681ada70ed34993c778
#
_cell.length_a   1.000
_cell.length_b   1.000
_cell.length_c   1.000
_cell.angle_alpha   90.00
_cell.angle_beta   90.00
_cell.angle_gamma   90.00
#
_symmetry.space_group_name_H-M   'P 1'
#
loop_
_entity.id
_entity.type
_entity.pdbx_description
1 polymer ?
#
loop_
_entity_poly.entity_id
_entity_poly.type
_entity_poly.pdbx_seq_one_letter_code
_entity_poly.pdbx_strand_id
1 'polypeptide(L)'
;MVGDGSDLADRQGLFSPELLRRIPVRVSVELGRARMSLAQAVGLPPGAVVELDRAADDPVDLFVNGKRYAEGQLVLLDGNEWGLRIERVLGAR
;
A
#
# COMPACT_ATOMS: atom_id res chain seq x y z
N MET A 1 -27.78 19.73 12.66
CA MET A 1 -27.27 19.28 11.67
C MET A 1 -26.19 18.54 11.94
N VAL A 2 -25.99 17.82 11.17
CA VAL A 2 -25.00 17.15 11.24
C VAL A 2 -23.91 17.76 10.87
N GLY A 3 -22.97 17.62 11.44
CA GLY A 3 -21.84 18.19 11.13
C GLY A 3 -21.08 17.66 10.07
N ASP A 4 -21.02 16.46 9.87
CA ASP A 4 -20.14 15.95 8.86
C ASP A 4 -20.82 14.96 7.98
N GLY A 5 -20.21 14.65 6.88
CA GLY A 5 -20.73 13.73 5.92
C GLY A 5 -20.75 12.30 6.40
N SER A 6 -19.86 11.97 7.32
CA SER A 6 -19.83 10.66 7.84
C SER A 6 -21.07 10.32 8.62
N ASP A 7 -21.55 11.24 9.41
CA ASP A 7 -22.77 11.04 10.17
C ASP A 7 -23.98 10.90 9.26
N LEU A 8 -24.07 11.73 8.26
CA LEU A 8 -25.16 11.64 7.31
C LEU A 8 -25.12 10.34 6.52
N ALA A 9 -23.95 9.96 6.06
CA ALA A 9 -23.81 8.74 5.30
C ALA A 9 -24.14 7.52 6.16
N ASP A 10 -23.79 7.55 7.41
CA ASP A 10 -24.08 6.45 8.32
C ASP A 10 -25.58 6.29 8.52
N ARG A 11 -26.32 7.38 8.63
CA ARG A 11 -27.75 7.31 8.73
C ARG A 11 -28.40 6.71 7.50
N GLN A 12 -27.77 6.85 6.35
CA GLN A 12 -28.27 6.31 5.13
C GLN A 12 -27.77 4.90 4.87
N GLY A 13 -26.98 4.33 5.77
CA GLY A 13 -26.45 3.00 5.58
C GLY A 13 -25.26 2.92 4.67
N LEU A 14 -24.67 4.05 4.28
CA LEU A 14 -23.56 4.05 3.35
C LEU A 14 -22.26 3.57 4.00
N PHE A 15 -22.17 3.67 5.33
CA PHE A 15 -20.99 3.23 6.05
C PHE A 15 -21.33 2.18 7.11
N SER A 16 -22.35 1.39 6.87
CA SER A 16 -22.67 0.29 7.77
C SER A 16 -21.55 -0.73 7.76
N PRO A 17 -21.38 -1.50 8.82
CA PRO A 17 -20.31 -2.51 8.84
C PRO A 17 -20.43 -3.52 7.71
N GLU A 18 -21.65 -3.91 7.34
CA GLU A 18 -21.83 -4.84 6.23
C GLU A 18 -21.38 -4.24 4.92
N LEU A 19 -21.69 -2.96 4.70
CA LEU A 19 -21.31 -2.31 3.46
C LEU A 19 -19.81 -2.11 3.41
N LEU A 20 -19.19 -1.68 4.50
CA LEU A 20 -17.75 -1.48 4.54
C LEU A 20 -16.98 -2.76 4.25
N ARG A 21 -17.49 -3.90 4.69
CA ARG A 21 -16.84 -5.18 4.42
C ARG A 21 -16.88 -5.56 2.95
N ARG A 22 -17.81 -5.00 2.19
CA ARG A 22 -17.98 -5.33 0.79
C ARG A 22 -17.27 -4.38 -0.16
N ILE A 23 -16.75 -3.27 0.35
CA ILE A 23 -16.07 -2.31 -0.51
C ILE A 23 -14.66 -2.81 -0.75
N PRO A 24 -14.31 -3.15 -2.00
CA PRO A 24 -12.96 -3.60 -2.28
C PRO A 24 -12.00 -2.43 -2.29
N VAL A 25 -10.80 -2.63 -1.80
CA VAL A 25 -9.74 -1.66 -1.89
C VAL A 25 -8.51 -2.34 -2.44
N ARG A 26 -7.66 -1.56 -3.10
CA ARG A 26 -6.42 -2.09 -3.61
C ARG A 26 -5.31 -1.80 -2.62
N VAL A 27 -4.63 -2.83 -2.21
CA VAL A 27 -3.49 -2.73 -1.32
C VAL A 27 -2.25 -3.08 -2.11
N SER A 28 -1.24 -2.25 -2.05
CA SER A 28 0.03 -2.50 -2.73
C SER A 28 1.18 -2.22 -1.80
N VAL A 29 2.31 -2.86 -2.08
CA VAL A 29 3.52 -2.69 -1.28
C VAL A 29 4.61 -2.19 -2.21
N GLU A 30 5.29 -1.13 -1.80
CA GLU A 30 6.38 -0.56 -2.56
C GLU A 30 7.68 -0.89 -1.85
N LEU A 31 8.55 -1.60 -2.55
CA LEU A 31 9.82 -2.04 -1.98
C LEU A 31 10.85 -0.92 -1.95
N GLY A 32 10.79 -0.01 -2.90
CA GLY A 32 11.74 1.09 -3.03
C GLY A 32 11.54 1.78 -4.35
N ARG A 33 12.32 2.80 -4.59
CA ARG A 33 12.21 3.61 -5.81
C ARG A 33 13.57 3.81 -6.43
N ALA A 34 13.56 4.04 -7.73
CA ALA A 34 14.74 4.44 -8.47
C ALA A 34 14.36 5.57 -9.40
N ARG A 35 15.32 6.41 -9.74
CA ARG A 35 15.10 7.49 -10.70
C ARG A 35 15.99 7.27 -11.90
N MET A 36 15.42 7.43 -13.06
CA MET A 36 16.18 7.30 -14.29
C MET A 36 15.44 8.02 -15.41
N SER A 37 16.10 8.25 -16.51
CA SER A 37 15.46 8.87 -17.66
C SER A 37 14.51 7.87 -18.32
N LEU A 38 13.58 8.38 -19.11
CA LEU A 38 12.67 7.52 -19.86
C LEU A 38 13.46 6.62 -20.81
N ALA A 39 14.48 7.16 -21.46
CA ALA A 39 15.28 6.37 -22.38
C ALA A 39 15.96 5.19 -21.67
N GLN A 40 16.46 5.42 -20.46
CA GLN A 40 17.06 4.35 -19.68
C GLN A 40 16.01 3.30 -19.30
N ALA A 41 14.83 3.75 -18.87
CA ALA A 41 13.80 2.84 -18.40
C ALA A 41 13.29 1.93 -19.50
N VAL A 42 13.03 2.48 -20.70
CA VAL A 42 12.52 1.68 -21.79
C VAL A 42 13.59 0.81 -22.45
N GLY A 43 14.85 1.10 -22.16
CA GLY A 43 15.96 0.32 -22.72
C GLY A 43 16.48 -0.77 -21.80
N LEU A 44 15.84 -1.03 -20.67
CA LEU A 44 16.34 -2.03 -19.74
C LEU A 44 16.17 -3.43 -20.34
N PRO A 45 17.26 -4.18 -20.49
CA PRO A 45 17.17 -5.52 -21.04
C PRO A 45 16.87 -6.54 -19.94
N PRO A 46 16.48 -7.75 -20.31
CA PRO A 46 16.37 -8.83 -19.33
C PRO A 46 17.73 -9.04 -18.64
N GLY A 47 17.69 -9.24 -17.35
CA GLY A 47 18.90 -9.40 -16.55
C GLY A 47 19.46 -8.11 -16.00
N ALA A 48 18.93 -6.97 -16.41
CA ALA A 48 19.37 -5.69 -15.85
C ALA A 48 19.00 -5.62 -14.37
N VAL A 49 19.85 -4.92 -13.60
CA VAL A 49 19.60 -4.72 -12.18
C VAL A 49 19.31 -3.24 -11.95
N VAL A 50 18.20 -2.97 -11.31
CA VAL A 50 17.83 -1.60 -10.95
C VAL A 50 18.04 -1.44 -9.46
N GLU A 51 18.91 -0.52 -9.10
CA GLU A 51 19.20 -0.26 -7.71
C GLU A 51 18.08 0.59 -7.10
N LEU A 52 17.55 0.16 -5.98
CA LEU A 52 16.48 0.89 -5.30
C LEU A 52 17.05 1.68 -4.14
N ASP A 53 16.28 2.65 -3.68
CA ASP A 53 16.70 3.58 -2.63
C ASP A 53 16.50 3.02 -1.23
N ARG A 54 16.35 1.72 -1.10
CA ARG A 54 16.14 1.07 0.20
C ARG A 54 17.07 -0.11 0.38
N ALA A 55 17.52 -0.32 1.60
CA ALA A 55 18.27 -1.50 1.94
C ALA A 55 17.32 -2.69 2.12
N ALA A 56 17.86 -3.90 2.05
CA ALA A 56 17.03 -5.11 2.09
C ALA A 56 16.27 -5.27 3.40
N ASP A 57 16.79 -4.75 4.48
CA ASP A 57 16.15 -4.87 5.79
C ASP A 57 15.40 -3.60 6.21
N ASP A 58 15.28 -2.62 5.34
CA ASP A 58 14.47 -1.45 5.63
C ASP A 58 13.00 -1.80 5.61
N PRO A 59 12.17 -1.13 6.40
CA PRO A 59 10.73 -1.30 6.27
C PRO A 59 10.25 -0.87 4.88
N VAL A 60 9.21 -1.52 4.41
CA VAL A 60 8.60 -1.18 3.13
C VAL A 60 7.25 -0.53 3.37
N ASP A 61 6.78 0.20 2.37
CA ASP A 61 5.54 0.97 2.50
C ASP A 61 4.35 0.20 1.95
N LEU A 62 3.25 0.27 2.69
CA LEU A 62 1.99 -0.28 2.24
C LEU A 62 1.07 0.87 1.86
N PHE A 63 0.48 0.77 0.68
CA PHE A 63 -0.43 1.77 0.15
C PHE A 63 -1.82 1.18 0.06
N VAL A 64 -2.81 1.99 0.39
CA VAL A 64 -4.22 1.63 0.21
C VAL A 64 -4.80 2.63 -0.78
N ASN A 65 -5.24 2.14 -1.91
CA ASN A 65 -5.77 2.95 -3.01
C ASN A 65 -4.81 4.09 -3.40
N GLY A 66 -3.52 3.77 -3.43
CA GLY A 66 -2.50 4.73 -3.86
C GLY A 66 -2.02 5.70 -2.80
N LYS A 67 -2.54 5.59 -1.57
CA LYS A 67 -2.07 6.45 -0.48
C LYS A 67 -1.29 5.65 0.52
N ARG A 68 -0.17 6.19 0.96
CA ARG A 68 0.67 5.53 1.95
C ARG A 68 -0.08 5.43 3.26
N TYR A 69 -0.21 4.23 3.76
CA TYR A 69 -1.01 3.96 4.95
C TYR A 69 -0.21 3.38 6.09
N ALA A 70 0.75 2.54 5.82
CA ALA A 70 1.49 1.84 6.86
C ALA A 70 2.86 1.46 6.35
N GLU A 71 3.69 0.99 7.24
CA GLU A 71 4.96 0.39 6.86
C GLU A 71 5.19 -0.85 7.68
N GLY A 72 6.01 -1.73 7.19
CA GLY A 72 6.30 -2.97 7.86
C GLY A 72 7.39 -3.76 7.17
N GLN A 73 7.51 -5.01 7.57
CA GLN A 73 8.54 -5.91 7.06
C GLN A 73 7.93 -6.97 6.17
N LEU A 74 8.57 -7.21 5.04
CA LEU A 74 8.19 -8.33 4.22
C LEU A 74 8.52 -9.62 4.95
N VAL A 75 7.59 -10.55 4.92
CA VAL A 75 7.78 -11.86 5.53
C VAL A 75 7.40 -12.93 4.53
N LEU A 76 8.01 -14.08 4.66
CA LEU A 76 7.69 -15.22 3.83
C LEU A 76 6.72 -16.11 4.58
N LEU A 77 5.58 -16.35 3.98
CA LEU A 77 4.56 -17.19 4.59
C LEU A 77 4.73 -18.65 4.15
N ASP A 78 3.99 -19.53 4.78
CA ASP A 78 3.99 -20.94 4.39
C ASP A 78 3.59 -21.04 2.93
N GLY A 79 4.21 -21.92 2.20
CA GLY A 79 3.94 -22.08 0.77
C GLY A 79 4.65 -21.08 -0.13
N ASN A 80 5.61 -20.36 0.41
CA ASN A 80 6.42 -19.38 -0.35
C ASN A 80 5.64 -18.16 -0.80
N GLU A 81 4.63 -17.78 -0.06
CA GLU A 81 3.91 -16.56 -0.36
C GLU A 81 4.48 -15.40 0.43
N TRP A 82 4.45 -14.21 -0.17
CA TRP A 82 4.89 -13.02 0.51
C TRP A 82 3.77 -12.44 1.35
N GLY A 83 4.12 -11.94 2.52
CA GLY A 83 3.21 -11.18 3.36
C GLY A 83 3.90 -9.94 3.89
N LEU A 84 3.16 -9.10 4.56
CA LEU A 84 3.71 -7.91 5.19
C LEU A 84 3.29 -7.88 6.64
N ARG A 85 4.28 -7.83 7.53
CA ARG A 85 3.99 -7.64 8.94
C ARG A 85 3.94 -6.15 9.23
N ILE A 86 2.79 -5.63 9.59
CA ILE A 86 2.62 -4.21 9.85
C ILE A 86 3.38 -3.83 11.12
N GLU A 87 4.20 -2.81 11.01
CA GLU A 87 4.94 -2.29 12.15
C GLU A 87 4.41 -0.94 12.61
N ARG A 88 3.94 -0.13 11.67
CA ARG A 88 3.44 1.20 12.02
C ARG A 88 2.35 1.63 11.05
N VAL A 89 1.28 2.17 11.58
CA VAL A 89 0.19 2.72 10.78
C VAL A 89 0.33 4.24 10.77
N LEU A 90 0.35 4.82 9.57
CA LEU A 90 0.66 6.22 9.38
C LEU A 90 -0.55 7.06 9.06
N GLY A 91 -1.47 6.51 8.33
CA GLY A 91 -2.56 7.28 7.75
C GLY A 91 -3.91 7.05 8.35
N ALA A 92 -3.97 6.77 9.60
CA ALA A 92 -5.20 6.39 10.21
C ALA A 92 -6.10 7.54 10.53
N ARG A 93 -5.84 8.71 10.16
CA ARG A 93 -6.70 9.80 10.51
C ARG A 93 -7.46 10.34 9.42
#